data_77e7f6170616fa3d70f2b448c90d1dc9
#
_entry.id   77e7f6170616fa3d70f2b448c90d1dc9
#
_cell.length_a   1.000
_cell.length_b   1.000
_cell.length_c   1.000
_cell.angle_alpha   90.00
_cell.angle_beta   90.00
_cell.angle_gamma   90.00
#
_symmetry.space_group_name_H-M   'P 1'
#
loop_
_entity.id
_entity.type
_entity.pdbx_description
1 polymer ?
#
loop_
_entity_poly.entity_id
_entity_poly.type
_entity_poly.pdbx_seq_one_letter_code
_entity_poly.pdbx_strand_id
1 'polypeptide(L)'
;FFTKKVRTLYGSFDAYFLVFIHLGSRKVFCSTVTYHPTEEWVTQQARNAAMWMDDLGIRAKFLIHDRDTKFSSKFRAFWKDESVRCIKTPFKAPRANAYVENWIGGLKRECLNHLFCFSSRQADYAVRTWVKHYNEKRPHRGKGMNNDVLDKDFVPQSEGSIKCDKKLGGLITEYYREAA
;
A
#
# COMPACT_ATOMS: atom_id res chain seq x y z
N PHE A 1 2.63 -1.05 9.92
CA PHE A 1 1.16 -1.08 10.04
C PHE A 1 0.57 0.31 10.03
N PHE A 2 -0.69 0.42 9.56
CA PHE A 2 -1.55 1.57 9.83
C PHE A 2 -2.97 1.12 10.14
N THR A 3 -3.76 2.02 10.71
CA THR A 3 -5.14 1.73 11.08
C THR A 3 -6.11 2.75 10.47
N LYS A 4 -7.34 2.31 10.27
CA LYS A 4 -8.51 3.14 9.99
C LYS A 4 -9.61 2.82 11.00
N LYS A 5 -10.17 3.85 11.62
CA LYS A 5 -11.34 3.66 12.49
C LYS A 5 -12.57 3.32 11.66
N VAL A 6 -13.22 2.23 12.03
CA VAL A 6 -14.50 1.78 11.50
C VAL A 6 -15.56 1.98 12.59
N ARG A 7 -16.62 2.69 12.27
CA ARG A 7 -17.74 2.96 13.19
C ARG A 7 -18.88 2.02 12.87
N THR A 8 -19.28 1.23 13.84
CA THR A 8 -20.42 0.31 13.72
C THR A 8 -21.50 0.67 14.75
N LEU A 9 -22.64 0.03 14.66
CA LEU A 9 -23.68 0.15 15.69
C LEU A 9 -23.22 -0.33 17.09
N TYR A 10 -22.17 -1.17 17.13
CA TYR A 10 -21.61 -1.74 18.37
C TYR A 10 -20.39 -0.97 18.88
N GLY A 11 -20.00 0.13 18.24
CA GLY A 11 -18.85 0.93 18.65
C GLY A 11 -17.86 1.22 17.53
N SER A 12 -16.69 1.72 17.94
CA SER A 12 -15.60 2.09 17.03
C SER A 12 -14.45 1.10 17.17
N PHE A 13 -14.04 0.51 16.06
CA PHE A 13 -12.98 -0.49 16.00
C PHE A 13 -11.83 -0.01 15.10
N ASP A 14 -10.60 -0.39 15.46
CA ASP A 14 -9.44 -0.12 14.61
C ASP A 14 -9.27 -1.26 13.59
N ALA A 15 -9.39 -0.92 12.33
CA ALA A 15 -9.13 -1.80 11.20
C ALA A 15 -7.66 -1.68 10.81
N TYR A 16 -6.91 -2.78 10.90
CA TYR A 16 -5.47 -2.85 10.66
C TYR A 16 -5.16 -3.25 9.23
N PHE A 17 -4.12 -2.64 8.70
CA PHE A 17 -3.54 -2.95 7.39
C PHE A 17 -2.02 -3.09 7.53
N LEU A 18 -1.45 -4.09 6.87
CA LEU A 18 -0.01 -4.24 6.71
C LEU A 18 0.38 -3.77 5.32
N VAL A 19 1.43 -2.95 5.25
CA VAL A 19 1.90 -2.37 3.99
C VAL A 19 3.37 -2.69 3.77
N PHE A 20 3.71 -3.03 2.52
CA PHE A 20 5.07 -3.17 2.03
C PHE A 20 5.29 -2.20 0.87
N ILE A 21 6.41 -1.49 0.88
CA ILE A 21 6.81 -0.60 -0.21
C ILE A 21 8.15 -1.07 -0.79
N HIS A 22 8.18 -1.28 -2.09
CA HIS A 22 9.43 -1.56 -2.79
C HIS A 22 10.12 -0.24 -3.13
N LEU A 23 11.26 0.05 -2.50
CA LEU A 23 11.93 1.35 -2.62
C LEU A 23 12.40 1.65 -4.05
N GLY A 24 12.80 0.63 -4.82
CA GLY A 24 13.27 0.79 -6.20
C GLY A 24 12.17 1.23 -7.16
N SER A 25 11.01 0.56 -7.15
CA SER A 25 9.88 0.89 -8.04
C SER A 25 8.86 1.81 -7.39
N ARG A 26 8.93 2.03 -6.08
CA ARG A 26 7.92 2.70 -5.25
C ARG A 26 6.53 2.04 -5.23
N LYS A 27 6.36 0.92 -5.92
CA LYS A 27 5.12 0.14 -5.88
C LYS A 27 4.85 -0.38 -4.48
N VAL A 28 3.58 -0.48 -4.14
CA VAL A 28 3.12 -0.81 -2.80
C VAL A 28 2.18 -2.01 -2.84
N PHE A 29 2.42 -2.96 -1.95
CA PHE A 29 1.46 -3.97 -1.56
C PHE A 29 0.78 -3.54 -0.25
N CYS A 30 -0.52 -3.67 -0.19
CA CYS A 30 -1.28 -3.49 1.04
C CYS A 30 -2.15 -4.72 1.29
N SER A 31 -2.12 -5.23 2.51
CA SER A 31 -2.94 -6.38 2.92
C SER A 31 -4.43 -6.08 2.85
N THR A 32 -5.23 -7.14 2.91
CA THR A 32 -6.63 -7.01 3.33
C THR A 32 -6.72 -6.53 4.76
N VAL A 33 -7.88 -5.97 5.11
CA VAL A 33 -8.17 -5.51 6.46
C VAL A 33 -8.30 -6.65 7.47
N THR A 34 -7.88 -6.40 8.71
CA THR A 34 -8.21 -7.23 9.88
C THR A 34 -8.48 -6.39 11.10
N TYR A 35 -9.30 -6.88 12.02
CA TYR A 35 -9.43 -6.32 13.37
C TYR A 35 -8.43 -6.96 14.36
N HIS A 36 -7.87 -8.12 14.00
CA HIS A 36 -7.00 -8.92 14.86
C HIS A 36 -5.71 -9.28 14.10
N PRO A 37 -4.70 -8.42 14.10
CA PRO A 37 -3.43 -8.68 13.41
C PRO A 37 -2.56 -9.67 14.22
N THR A 38 -2.92 -10.97 14.17
CA THR A 38 -2.18 -12.04 14.81
C THR A 38 -0.87 -12.35 14.08
N GLU A 39 0.02 -13.13 14.72
CA GLU A 39 1.26 -13.60 14.10
C GLU A 39 0.99 -14.37 12.81
N GLU A 40 -0.02 -15.24 12.83
CA GLU A 40 -0.41 -16.07 11.68
C GLU A 40 -0.89 -15.19 10.52
N TRP A 41 -1.74 -14.20 10.83
CA TRP A 41 -2.21 -13.26 9.83
C TRP A 41 -1.05 -12.46 9.21
N VAL A 42 -0.12 -11.96 10.03
CA VAL A 42 1.05 -11.20 9.55
C VAL A 42 1.94 -12.07 8.66
N THR A 43 2.16 -13.35 9.05
CA THR A 43 2.93 -14.30 8.26
C THR A 43 2.22 -14.62 6.93
N GLN A 44 0.88 -14.73 6.94
CA GLN A 44 0.13 -14.91 5.70
C GLN A 44 0.22 -13.67 4.78
N GLN A 45 0.20 -12.46 5.33
CA GLN A 45 0.41 -11.26 4.52
C GLN A 45 1.83 -11.18 3.94
N ALA A 46 2.83 -11.74 4.63
CA ALA A 46 4.18 -11.87 4.07
C ALA A 46 4.19 -12.78 2.83
N ARG A 47 3.50 -13.92 2.87
CA ARG A 47 3.35 -14.80 1.69
C ARG A 47 2.65 -14.09 0.53
N ASN A 48 1.56 -13.38 0.82
CA ASN A 48 0.83 -12.63 -0.21
C ASN A 48 1.71 -11.52 -0.83
N ALA A 49 2.55 -10.87 -0.02
CA ALA A 49 3.49 -9.86 -0.51
C ALA A 49 4.62 -10.48 -1.36
N ALA A 50 5.11 -11.67 -1.00
CA ALA A 50 6.10 -12.40 -1.79
C ALA A 50 5.52 -12.78 -3.17
N MET A 51 4.31 -13.34 -3.22
CA MET A 51 3.61 -13.63 -4.47
C MET A 51 3.44 -12.37 -5.33
N TRP A 52 3.00 -11.27 -4.73
CA TRP A 52 2.86 -9.99 -5.44
C TRP A 52 4.21 -9.49 -5.99
N MET A 53 5.31 -9.68 -5.29
CA MET A 53 6.64 -9.33 -5.78
C MET A 53 7.04 -10.21 -6.96
N ASP A 54 6.76 -11.51 -6.91
CA ASP A 54 7.06 -12.44 -8.00
C ASP A 54 6.27 -12.10 -9.26
N ASP A 55 4.97 -11.80 -9.15
CA ASP A 55 4.11 -11.34 -10.26
C ASP A 55 4.68 -10.09 -10.96
N LEU A 56 5.36 -9.23 -10.22
CA LEU A 56 5.97 -8.00 -10.75
C LEU A 56 7.46 -8.15 -11.11
N GLY A 57 8.04 -9.34 -10.97
CA GLY A 57 9.46 -9.58 -11.18
C GLY A 57 10.37 -8.81 -10.20
N ILE A 58 9.84 -8.43 -9.03
CA ILE A 58 10.58 -7.71 -8.00
C ILE A 58 11.45 -8.69 -7.22
N ARG A 59 12.75 -8.42 -7.14
CA ARG A 59 13.72 -9.18 -6.34
C ARG A 59 14.23 -8.33 -5.18
N ALA A 60 13.66 -8.56 -3.98
CA ALA A 60 14.12 -7.90 -2.77
C ALA A 60 15.26 -8.67 -2.12
N LYS A 61 16.31 -7.97 -1.66
CA LYS A 61 17.41 -8.55 -0.86
C LYS A 61 17.23 -8.29 0.63
N PHE A 62 16.58 -7.20 0.97
CA PHE A 62 16.39 -6.74 2.34
C PHE A 62 14.95 -6.33 2.58
N LEU A 63 14.43 -6.67 3.75
CA LEU A 63 13.17 -6.18 4.28
C LEU A 63 13.45 -5.40 5.57
N ILE A 64 13.17 -4.11 5.55
CA ILE A 64 13.28 -3.25 6.74
C ILE A 64 11.92 -3.20 7.41
N HIS A 65 11.86 -3.48 8.69
CA HIS A 65 10.63 -3.40 9.48
C HIS A 65 10.89 -2.78 10.85
N ASP A 66 9.84 -2.23 11.47
CA ASP A 66 9.92 -1.72 12.82
C ASP A 66 10.08 -2.85 13.88
N ARG A 67 10.05 -2.46 15.15
CA ARG A 67 10.22 -3.39 16.27
C ARG A 67 8.90 -3.93 16.80
N ASP A 68 7.81 -3.82 16.05
CA ASP A 68 6.53 -4.40 16.46
C ASP A 68 6.69 -5.92 16.68
N THR A 69 6.17 -6.41 17.79
CA THR A 69 6.26 -7.82 18.20
C THR A 69 5.53 -8.75 17.22
N LYS A 70 4.60 -8.23 16.43
CA LYS A 70 3.89 -8.97 15.38
C LYS A 70 4.81 -9.47 14.28
N PHE A 71 5.99 -8.83 14.06
CA PHE A 71 7.04 -9.35 13.18
C PHE A 71 7.85 -10.43 13.90
N SER A 72 7.22 -11.55 14.09
CA SER A 72 7.68 -12.70 14.91
C SER A 72 8.87 -13.44 14.31
N SER A 73 9.29 -14.50 14.98
CA SER A 73 10.30 -15.43 14.45
C SER A 73 9.81 -16.15 13.19
N LYS A 74 8.53 -16.54 13.13
CA LYS A 74 7.91 -17.18 11.94
C LYS A 74 7.91 -16.26 10.73
N PHE A 75 7.55 -14.98 10.93
CA PHE A 75 7.63 -13.96 9.88
C PHE A 75 9.05 -13.83 9.32
N ARG A 76 10.07 -13.76 10.20
CA ARG A 76 11.47 -13.65 9.76
C ARG A 76 12.00 -14.91 9.12
N ALA A 77 11.58 -16.10 9.62
CA ALA A 77 11.95 -17.38 9.01
C ALA A 77 11.41 -17.47 7.59
N PHE A 78 10.13 -17.14 7.36
CA PHE A 78 9.55 -17.09 6.03
C PHE A 78 10.39 -16.22 5.06
N TRP A 79 10.72 -14.99 5.44
CA TRP A 79 11.51 -14.12 4.55
C TRP A 79 12.94 -14.62 4.33
N LYS A 80 13.52 -15.31 5.32
CA LYS A 80 14.83 -15.95 5.16
C LYS A 80 14.76 -17.10 4.13
N ASP A 81 13.69 -17.88 4.13
CA ASP A 81 13.45 -18.95 3.15
C ASP A 81 13.27 -18.36 1.73
N GLU A 82 12.66 -17.19 1.62
CA GLU A 82 12.58 -16.40 0.37
C GLU A 82 13.91 -15.68 0.02
N SER A 83 15.01 -15.98 0.71
CA SER A 83 16.32 -15.34 0.53
C SER A 83 16.33 -13.83 0.80
N VAL A 84 15.38 -13.32 1.58
CA VAL A 84 15.25 -11.92 1.98
C VAL A 84 15.72 -11.72 3.42
N ARG A 85 16.73 -10.88 3.62
CA ARG A 85 17.25 -10.57 4.95
C ARG A 85 16.37 -9.53 5.65
N CYS A 86 15.74 -9.90 6.77
CA CYS A 86 15.02 -8.97 7.64
C CYS A 86 15.98 -8.09 8.46
N ILE A 87 15.75 -6.79 8.43
CA ILE A 87 16.51 -5.78 9.19
C ILE A 87 15.53 -5.00 10.06
N LYS A 88 15.72 -5.09 11.38
CA LYS A 88 14.94 -4.26 12.31
C LYS A 88 15.47 -2.83 12.29
N THR A 89 14.58 -1.85 12.27
CA THR A 89 14.98 -0.44 12.38
C THR A 89 15.77 -0.21 13.66
N PRO A 90 16.87 0.59 13.63
CA PRO A 90 17.59 0.97 14.83
C PRO A 90 16.67 1.69 15.83
N PHE A 91 17.02 1.60 17.11
CA PHE A 91 16.28 2.30 18.14
C PHE A 91 16.41 3.82 17.95
N LYS A 92 15.29 4.54 18.02
CA LYS A 92 15.23 6.00 17.80
C LYS A 92 15.71 6.48 16.41
N ALA A 93 15.52 5.66 15.35
CA ALA A 93 15.86 6.04 13.98
C ALA A 93 14.60 6.33 13.14
N PRO A 94 13.95 7.49 13.30
CA PRO A 94 12.68 7.80 12.63
C PRO A 94 12.79 7.80 11.10
N ARG A 95 13.97 8.07 10.55
CA ARG A 95 14.17 8.08 9.09
C ARG A 95 14.19 6.69 8.45
N ALA A 96 14.36 5.62 9.23
CA ALA A 96 14.45 4.27 8.69
C ALA A 96 13.15 3.79 8.01
N ASN A 97 11.99 4.30 8.45
CA ASN A 97 10.67 4.01 7.88
C ASN A 97 10.04 5.19 7.14
N ALA A 98 10.79 6.27 6.89
CA ALA A 98 10.25 7.51 6.33
C ALA A 98 9.49 7.32 5.02
N TYR A 99 9.88 6.38 4.18
CA TYR A 99 9.18 6.10 2.91
C TYR A 99 7.77 5.55 3.14
N VAL A 100 7.64 4.56 4.02
CA VAL A 100 6.34 3.97 4.32
C VAL A 100 5.47 4.93 5.13
N GLU A 101 6.06 5.70 6.04
CA GLU A 101 5.35 6.73 6.80
C GLU A 101 4.81 7.84 5.90
N ASN A 102 5.61 8.31 4.94
CA ASN A 102 5.18 9.30 3.96
C ASN A 102 4.06 8.77 3.07
N TRP A 103 4.14 7.51 2.65
CA TRP A 103 3.11 6.84 1.88
C TRP A 103 1.80 6.74 2.68
N ILE A 104 1.86 6.28 3.94
CA ILE A 104 0.70 6.21 4.84
C ILE A 104 0.11 7.61 5.05
N GLY A 105 0.96 8.62 5.22
CA GLY A 105 0.55 10.02 5.31
C GLY A 105 -0.20 10.49 4.06
N GLY A 106 0.27 10.12 2.88
CA GLY A 106 -0.40 10.38 1.60
C GLY A 106 -1.77 9.72 1.52
N LEU A 107 -1.85 8.41 1.78
CA LEU A 107 -3.12 7.67 1.82
C LEU A 107 -4.13 8.31 2.79
N LYS A 108 -3.68 8.69 3.98
CA LYS A 108 -4.55 9.34 4.96
C LYS A 108 -5.05 10.70 4.48
N ARG A 109 -4.15 11.56 4.01
CA ARG A 109 -4.50 12.92 3.55
C ARG A 109 -5.38 12.91 2.31
N GLU A 110 -5.07 12.05 1.34
CA GLU A 110 -5.74 12.06 0.03
C GLU A 110 -7.01 11.22 0.00
N CYS A 111 -7.19 10.29 0.95
CA CYS A 111 -8.30 9.35 0.94
C CYS A 111 -8.95 9.14 2.31
N LEU A 112 -8.24 8.52 3.25
CA LEU A 112 -8.88 7.96 4.45
C LEU A 112 -9.47 9.02 5.38
N ASN A 113 -8.89 10.23 5.46
CA ASN A 113 -9.40 11.31 6.30
C ASN A 113 -10.72 11.90 5.79
N HIS A 114 -11.06 11.67 4.52
CA HIS A 114 -12.29 12.15 3.88
C HIS A 114 -13.42 11.11 3.93
N LEU A 115 -13.17 9.92 4.47
CA LEU A 115 -14.13 8.82 4.46
C LEU A 115 -14.53 8.41 5.88
N PHE A 116 -15.83 8.28 6.10
CA PHE A 116 -16.36 7.54 7.22
C PHE A 116 -16.60 6.09 6.78
N CYS A 117 -16.00 5.14 7.50
CA CYS A 117 -16.18 3.71 7.21
C CYS A 117 -17.08 3.10 8.29
N PHE A 118 -18.16 2.47 7.88
CA PHE A 118 -19.12 1.79 8.74
C PHE A 118 -18.93 0.27 8.75
N SER A 119 -18.03 -0.24 7.92
CA SER A 119 -17.65 -1.65 7.90
C SER A 119 -16.19 -1.83 7.48
N SER A 120 -15.59 -2.97 7.84
CA SER A 120 -14.27 -3.36 7.36
C SER A 120 -14.22 -3.45 5.83
N ARG A 121 -15.29 -3.93 5.19
CA ARG A 121 -15.40 -4.02 3.73
C ARG A 121 -15.26 -2.64 3.07
N GLN A 122 -15.88 -1.60 3.64
CA GLN A 122 -15.75 -0.23 3.12
C GLN A 122 -14.31 0.29 3.28
N ALA A 123 -13.68 0.04 4.43
CA ALA A 123 -12.30 0.43 4.67
C ALA A 123 -11.34 -0.29 3.71
N ASP A 124 -11.53 -1.59 3.51
CA ASP A 124 -10.76 -2.41 2.57
C ASP A 124 -10.92 -1.92 1.12
N TYR A 125 -12.16 -1.66 0.70
CA TYR A 125 -12.44 -1.13 -0.63
C TYR A 125 -11.76 0.22 -0.87
N ALA A 126 -11.82 1.13 0.09
CA ALA A 126 -11.20 2.45 -0.02
C ALA A 126 -9.67 2.34 -0.15
N VAL A 127 -9.04 1.52 0.70
CA VAL A 127 -7.59 1.31 0.66
C VAL A 127 -7.16 0.66 -0.64
N ARG A 128 -7.83 -0.41 -1.08
CA ARG A 128 -7.49 -1.10 -2.34
C ARG A 128 -7.64 -0.19 -3.55
N THR A 129 -8.72 0.58 -3.59
CA THR A 129 -8.97 1.52 -4.69
C THR A 129 -7.87 2.57 -4.76
N TRP A 130 -7.46 3.13 -3.60
CA TRP A 130 -6.38 4.10 -3.56
C TRP A 130 -5.01 3.48 -3.90
N VAL A 131 -4.71 2.26 -3.40
CA VAL A 131 -3.46 1.53 -3.71
C VAL A 131 -3.36 1.24 -5.21
N LYS A 132 -4.47 0.82 -5.83
CA LYS A 132 -4.51 0.61 -7.29
C LYS A 132 -4.22 1.90 -8.03
N HIS A 133 -4.90 2.98 -7.69
CA HIS A 133 -4.65 4.31 -8.25
C HIS A 133 -3.18 4.73 -8.07
N TYR A 134 -2.63 4.56 -6.86
CA TYR A 134 -1.24 4.89 -6.53
C TYR A 134 -0.24 4.13 -7.40
N ASN A 135 -0.44 2.84 -7.60
CA ASN A 135 0.50 1.99 -8.34
C ASN A 135 0.38 2.14 -9.87
N GLU A 136 -0.81 2.48 -10.41
CA GLU A 136 -1.08 2.37 -11.84
C GLU A 136 -1.33 3.72 -12.53
N LYS A 137 -1.93 4.68 -11.83
CA LYS A 137 -2.47 5.89 -12.47
C LYS A 137 -1.97 7.20 -11.88
N ARG A 138 -1.57 7.20 -10.60
CA ARG A 138 -1.15 8.42 -9.92
C ARG A 138 0.20 8.90 -10.45
N PRO A 139 0.30 10.18 -10.91
CA PRO A 139 1.60 10.78 -11.25
C PRO A 139 2.46 10.95 -9.99
N HIS A 140 3.73 10.61 -10.08
CA HIS A 140 4.66 10.68 -8.97
C HIS A 140 5.65 11.82 -9.16
N ARG A 141 5.68 12.72 -8.18
CA ARG A 141 6.68 13.80 -8.10
C ARG A 141 7.86 13.33 -7.25
N GLY A 142 9.04 13.71 -7.65
CA GLY A 142 10.27 13.42 -6.91
C GLY A 142 11.47 13.33 -7.84
N LYS A 143 12.66 13.27 -7.25
CA LYS A 143 13.91 13.19 -8.03
C LYS A 143 13.88 11.95 -8.92
N GLY A 144 13.98 12.15 -10.23
CA GLY A 144 13.99 11.10 -11.24
C GLY A 144 12.63 10.52 -11.63
N MET A 145 11.50 11.14 -11.21
CA MET A 145 10.15 10.62 -11.51
C MET A 145 9.39 11.40 -12.59
N ASN A 146 9.78 12.61 -12.95
CA ASN A 146 9.22 13.45 -14.03
C ASN A 146 7.69 13.54 -14.11
N ASN A 147 6.97 13.34 -13.01
CA ASN A 147 5.52 13.14 -12.93
C ASN A 147 4.99 11.87 -13.63
N ASP A 148 5.83 10.88 -13.88
CA ASP A 148 5.42 9.62 -14.49
C ASP A 148 4.62 8.76 -13.50
N VAL A 149 3.84 7.83 -14.04
CA VAL A 149 3.19 6.77 -13.27
C VAL A 149 4.16 5.64 -12.95
N LEU A 150 3.87 4.82 -11.92
CA LEU A 150 4.73 3.68 -11.56
C LEU A 150 4.55 2.47 -12.49
N ASP A 151 3.51 2.48 -13.30
CA ASP A 151 3.26 1.48 -14.33
C ASP A 151 4.13 1.78 -15.55
N LYS A 152 5.12 0.92 -15.78
CA LYS A 152 6.08 1.08 -16.89
C LYS A 152 5.47 0.79 -18.27
N ASP A 153 4.37 0.05 -18.28
CA ASP A 153 3.66 -0.33 -19.49
C ASP A 153 2.57 0.70 -19.86
N PHE A 154 2.41 1.73 -19.03
CA PHE A 154 1.49 2.80 -19.29
C PHE A 154 1.98 3.68 -20.44
N VAL A 155 1.25 3.63 -21.55
CA VAL A 155 1.45 4.51 -22.71
C VAL A 155 0.29 5.51 -22.75
N PRO A 156 0.55 6.82 -22.52
CA PRO A 156 -0.50 7.81 -22.63
C PRO A 156 -0.96 7.96 -24.08
N GLN A 157 -2.26 7.88 -24.30
CA GLN A 157 -2.83 8.14 -25.61
C GLN A 157 -2.78 9.65 -25.90
N SER A 158 -2.31 10.02 -27.10
CA SER A 158 -2.21 11.42 -27.55
C SER A 158 -3.51 11.95 -28.15
N GLU A 159 -4.35 11.06 -28.70
CA GLU A 159 -5.59 11.40 -29.42
C GLU A 159 -6.83 10.83 -28.71
N GLY A 160 -8.00 11.26 -29.13
CA GLY A 160 -9.29 10.86 -28.55
C GLY A 160 -9.86 11.84 -27.52
N SER A 161 -11.14 11.70 -27.21
CA SER A 161 -11.85 12.54 -26.25
C SER A 161 -11.34 12.29 -24.82
N ILE A 162 -11.18 13.38 -24.04
CA ILE A 162 -10.81 13.26 -22.63
C ILE A 162 -12.01 12.79 -21.83
N LYS A 163 -11.84 11.67 -21.15
CA LYS A 163 -12.81 11.10 -20.20
C LYS A 163 -12.30 11.21 -18.77
N CYS A 164 -13.23 11.13 -17.84
CA CYS A 164 -12.95 11.22 -16.42
C CYS A 164 -13.61 10.05 -15.69
N ASP A 165 -12.83 9.26 -15.00
CA ASP A 165 -13.29 8.20 -14.08
C ASP A 165 -13.18 8.69 -12.64
N LYS A 166 -14.29 8.65 -11.92
CA LYS A 166 -14.38 9.10 -10.52
C LYS A 166 -14.60 7.91 -9.59
N LYS A 167 -13.74 7.74 -8.61
CA LYS A 167 -13.82 6.68 -7.59
C LYS A 167 -13.97 7.28 -6.21
N LEU A 168 -14.50 6.52 -5.26
CA LEU A 168 -14.69 6.93 -3.87
C LEU A 168 -15.44 8.27 -3.75
N GLY A 169 -16.53 8.44 -4.50
CA GLY A 169 -17.30 9.69 -4.47
C GLY A 169 -16.57 10.91 -5.06
N GLY A 170 -15.58 10.70 -5.93
CA GLY A 170 -14.79 11.76 -6.56
C GLY A 170 -13.50 12.13 -5.83
N LEU A 171 -13.16 11.45 -4.72
CA LEU A 171 -11.87 11.63 -4.05
C LEU A 171 -10.69 11.22 -4.93
N ILE A 172 -10.91 10.22 -5.79
CA ILE A 172 -9.96 9.83 -6.82
C ILE A 172 -10.59 10.17 -8.16
N THR A 173 -9.86 10.95 -8.95
CA THR A 173 -10.27 11.35 -10.30
C THR A 173 -9.15 10.99 -11.26
N GLU A 174 -9.45 10.13 -12.23
CA GLU A 174 -8.52 9.67 -13.25
C GLU A 174 -8.98 10.19 -14.60
N TYR A 175 -8.11 10.87 -15.32
CA TYR A 175 -8.35 11.34 -16.68
C TYR A 175 -7.63 10.42 -17.66
N TYR A 176 -8.32 10.05 -18.72
CA TYR A 176 -7.76 9.24 -19.80
C TYR A 176 -8.38 9.68 -21.14
N ARG A 177 -7.71 9.35 -22.22
CA ARG A 177 -8.28 9.52 -23.56
C ARG A 177 -8.93 8.22 -24.00
N GLU A 178 -10.13 8.33 -24.54
CA GLU A 178 -10.83 7.19 -25.12
C GLU A 178 -10.17 6.85 -26.46
N ALA A 179 -9.88 5.58 -26.70
CA ALA A 179 -9.38 5.15 -28.01
C ALA A 179 -10.43 5.48 -29.09
N ALA A 180 -9.97 6.03 -30.20
CA ALA A 180 -10.80 6.33 -31.36
C ALA A 180 -11.32 5.07 -32.04
#